data_b3dbdc634bf3a3f89a99f83a1547a2dc
#
_entry.id   b3dbdc634bf3a3f89a99f83a1547a2dc
#
_cell.length_a   1.000
_cell.length_b   1.000
_cell.length_c   1.000
_cell.angle_alpha   90.00
_cell.angle_beta   90.00
_cell.angle_gamma   90.00
#
_symmetry.space_group_name_H-M   'P 1'
#
loop_
_entity.id
_entity.type
_entity.pdbx_description
1 polymer ?
#
loop_
_entity_poly.entity_id
_entity_poly.type
_entity_poly.pdbx_seq_one_letter_code
_entity_poly.pdbx_strand_id
1 'polypeptide(L)'
;KYLIADRRTLTPIIWEEGPNRTWSDLPAEGEAVVDATTVPQIPERRWRGAGTAIPVFSLRSDKDFGIGEFPDLKLLVDWAAATGQRILQLLPINDTTMTGTWEDSYPYNANSTFALHPQFLRLTEAGVEENDEYRRLRDELNALPEVDYERVNRTKDDLLRKAFARHGARTAARRDYKEFMEANREWLLPHAA
;
A
#
# COMPACT_ATOMS: atom_id res chain seq x y z
N LYS A 1 22.12 32.28 -18.44
CA LYS A 1 21.71 31.17 -17.55
C LYS A 1 20.64 30.34 -18.18
N TYR A 2 20.69 29.04 -17.97
CA TYR A 2 19.56 28.13 -18.26
C TYR A 2 18.57 28.13 -17.09
N LEU A 3 17.35 27.72 -17.37
CA LEU A 3 16.32 27.54 -16.37
C LEU A 3 15.43 26.32 -16.70
N ILE A 4 14.86 25.73 -15.66
CA ILE A 4 13.74 24.82 -15.78
C ILE A 4 12.48 25.63 -15.54
N ALA A 5 11.53 25.57 -16.46
CA ALA A 5 10.24 26.25 -16.35
C ALA A 5 9.08 25.24 -16.39
N ASP A 6 7.97 25.64 -15.81
CA ASP A 6 6.71 24.94 -16.01
C ASP A 6 6.32 24.96 -17.51
N ARG A 7 6.08 23.80 -18.09
CA ARG A 7 5.80 23.66 -19.54
C ARG A 7 4.55 24.42 -19.98
N ARG A 8 3.58 24.58 -19.13
CA ARG A 8 2.27 25.17 -19.46
C ARG A 8 2.21 26.66 -19.21
N THR A 9 2.80 27.12 -18.11
CA THR A 9 2.77 28.52 -17.67
C THR A 9 4.01 29.31 -18.07
N LEU A 10 5.09 28.62 -18.47
CA LEU A 10 6.43 29.16 -18.71
C LEU A 10 7.04 29.86 -17.49
N THR A 11 6.46 29.62 -16.31
CA THR A 11 6.98 30.19 -15.07
C THR A 11 8.28 29.51 -14.68
N PRO A 12 9.37 30.27 -14.40
CA PRO A 12 10.64 29.71 -13.95
C PRO A 12 10.47 28.96 -12.62
N ILE A 13 10.97 27.73 -12.58
CA ILE A 13 10.95 26.87 -11.38
C ILE A 13 12.33 26.86 -10.72
N ILE A 14 13.37 26.65 -11.52
CA ILE A 14 14.76 26.56 -11.04
C ILE A 14 15.67 27.28 -12.03
N TRP A 15 16.57 28.10 -11.51
CA TRP A 15 17.62 28.74 -12.29
C TRP A 15 18.94 28.01 -12.14
N GLU A 16 19.76 28.05 -13.21
CA GLU A 16 21.14 27.61 -13.16
C GLU A 16 21.94 28.38 -12.11
N GLU A 17 22.80 27.69 -11.36
CA GLU A 17 23.71 28.27 -10.40
C GLU A 17 24.87 29.00 -11.10
N GLY A 18 25.62 29.78 -10.32
CA GLY A 18 26.81 30.52 -10.80
C GLY A 18 26.48 31.85 -11.50
N PRO A 19 27.47 32.49 -12.15
CA PRO A 19 27.33 33.77 -12.87
C PRO A 19 26.49 33.62 -14.14
N ASN A 20 26.00 34.74 -14.67
CA ASN A 20 25.37 34.76 -15.98
C ASN A 20 26.36 34.33 -17.07
N ARG A 21 25.92 33.59 -18.06
CA ARG A 21 26.71 33.29 -19.24
C ARG A 21 26.82 34.54 -20.09
N THR A 22 28.00 34.78 -20.62
CA THR A 22 28.31 35.88 -21.56
C THR A 22 28.82 35.28 -22.86
N TRP A 23 28.41 35.84 -23.97
CA TRP A 23 28.92 35.52 -25.30
C TRP A 23 29.79 36.69 -25.72
N SER A 24 31.05 36.41 -26.07
CA SER A 24 31.98 37.43 -26.53
C SER A 24 31.82 37.73 -28.01
N ASP A 25 31.44 36.70 -28.76
CA ASP A 25 31.32 36.79 -30.22
C ASP A 25 29.87 36.59 -30.63
N LEU A 26 29.22 37.64 -31.06
CA LEU A 26 27.87 37.57 -31.63
C LEU A 26 27.95 37.09 -33.10
N PRO A 27 27.07 36.20 -33.55
CA PRO A 27 27.02 35.79 -34.93
C PRO A 27 26.71 36.97 -35.85
N ALA A 28 27.21 36.95 -37.07
CA ALA A 28 26.84 37.91 -38.12
C ALA A 28 25.35 37.73 -38.52
N GLU A 29 24.81 38.72 -39.21
CA GLU A 29 23.42 38.65 -39.71
C GLU A 29 23.23 37.41 -40.61
N GLY A 30 22.28 36.58 -40.26
CA GLY A 30 21.98 35.33 -40.97
C GLY A 30 22.79 34.10 -40.47
N GLU A 31 23.68 34.24 -39.49
CA GLU A 31 24.39 33.16 -38.87
C GLU A 31 23.73 32.74 -37.54
N ALA A 32 23.92 31.49 -37.16
CA ALA A 32 23.49 30.98 -35.86
C ALA A 32 24.66 30.27 -35.16
N VAL A 33 24.81 30.48 -33.87
CA VAL A 33 25.80 29.79 -33.03
C VAL A 33 25.07 28.65 -32.27
N VAL A 34 25.58 27.44 -32.42
CA VAL A 34 25.09 26.27 -31.69
C VAL A 34 26.19 25.86 -30.69
N ASP A 35 25.92 26.09 -29.40
CA ASP A 35 26.77 25.55 -28.33
C ASP A 35 26.24 24.20 -27.86
N ALA A 36 26.87 23.12 -28.34
CA ALA A 36 26.56 21.75 -27.95
C ALA A 36 27.44 21.23 -26.80
N THR A 37 28.39 22.07 -26.31
CA THR A 37 29.37 21.64 -25.30
C THR A 37 29.01 22.04 -23.88
N THR A 38 28.10 22.98 -23.74
CA THR A 38 27.76 23.55 -22.44
C THR A 38 26.71 22.69 -21.71
N VAL A 39 27.12 22.18 -20.55
CA VAL A 39 26.19 21.47 -19.61
C VAL A 39 25.61 22.47 -18.63
N PRO A 40 24.27 22.60 -18.53
CA PRO A 40 23.64 23.45 -17.53
C PRO A 40 23.97 22.98 -16.09
N GLN A 41 24.35 23.92 -15.22
CA GLN A 41 24.57 23.66 -13.80
C GLN A 41 23.27 23.90 -13.03
N ILE A 42 22.31 23.02 -13.21
CA ILE A 42 21.03 23.08 -12.52
C ILE A 42 21.16 22.43 -11.16
N PRO A 43 20.81 23.13 -10.04
CA PRO A 43 20.88 22.55 -8.72
C PRO A 43 19.97 21.34 -8.62
N GLU A 44 20.54 20.19 -8.28
CA GLU A 44 19.77 18.99 -8.00
C GLU A 44 18.95 19.18 -6.72
N ARG A 45 17.65 19.24 -6.85
CA ARG A 45 16.77 19.10 -5.68
C ARG A 45 16.77 17.63 -5.26
N ARG A 46 17.76 17.25 -4.48
CA ARG A 46 17.80 15.91 -3.87
C ARG A 46 16.70 15.82 -2.85
N TRP A 47 15.67 15.07 -3.21
CA TRP A 47 14.66 14.72 -2.21
C TRP A 47 15.32 13.85 -1.12
N ARG A 48 15.04 14.19 0.15
CA ARG A 48 15.49 13.40 1.31
C ARG A 48 14.27 13.05 2.15
N GLY A 49 14.17 11.81 2.53
CA GLY A 49 13.11 11.30 3.39
C GLY A 49 13.57 10.06 4.13
N ALA A 50 13.05 9.89 5.33
CA ALA A 50 13.13 8.65 6.08
C ALA A 50 11.80 7.89 5.92
N GLY A 51 11.86 6.58 6.07
CA GLY A 51 10.69 5.74 6.04
C GLY A 51 10.92 4.39 6.70
N THR A 52 9.85 3.64 6.88
CA THR A 52 9.86 2.30 7.46
C THR A 52 9.36 1.31 6.42
N ALA A 53 10.08 0.18 6.28
CA ALA A 53 9.60 -1.00 5.56
C ALA A 53 9.08 -2.01 6.57
N ILE A 54 7.83 -2.45 6.42
CA ILE A 54 7.18 -3.31 7.40
C ILE A 54 6.13 -4.21 6.75
N PRO A 55 6.04 -5.50 7.12
CA PRO A 55 4.93 -6.34 6.73
C PRO A 55 3.70 -6.03 7.59
N VAL A 56 2.50 -6.12 7.00
CA VAL A 56 1.24 -5.91 7.73
C VAL A 56 1.10 -6.90 8.87
N PHE A 57 1.48 -8.16 8.67
CA PHE A 57 1.35 -9.20 9.70
C PHE A 57 2.14 -8.93 10.98
N SER A 58 3.16 -8.07 10.96
CA SER A 58 3.94 -7.71 12.15
C SER A 58 3.39 -6.51 12.93
N LEU A 59 2.37 -5.84 12.41
CA LEU A 59 1.67 -4.79 13.15
C LEU A 59 0.89 -5.42 14.31
N ARG A 60 0.81 -4.66 15.43
CA ARG A 60 0.04 -5.09 16.59
C ARG A 60 -0.79 -3.92 17.10
N SER A 61 -2.03 -4.21 17.46
CA SER A 61 -2.95 -3.27 18.09
C SER A 61 -3.86 -3.99 19.08
N ASP A 62 -4.55 -3.24 19.93
CA ASP A 62 -5.52 -3.80 20.87
C ASP A 62 -6.72 -4.47 20.20
N LYS A 63 -6.89 -4.27 18.90
CA LYS A 63 -8.05 -4.75 18.12
C LYS A 63 -7.71 -5.82 17.10
N ASP A 64 -6.44 -6.15 16.92
CA ASP A 64 -6.03 -7.19 15.99
C ASP A 64 -6.43 -8.59 16.49
N PHE A 65 -6.44 -9.57 15.58
CA PHE A 65 -6.85 -10.93 15.85
C PHE A 65 -5.69 -11.91 15.68
N GLY A 66 -4.65 -11.74 16.53
CA GLY A 66 -3.43 -12.54 16.51
C GLY A 66 -2.43 -12.19 15.42
N ILE A 67 -2.75 -11.25 14.55
CA ILE A 67 -1.95 -10.78 13.42
C ILE A 67 -2.33 -9.34 13.10
N GLY A 68 -1.38 -8.56 12.56
CA GLY A 68 -1.71 -7.21 12.08
C GLY A 68 -2.72 -7.22 10.94
N GLU A 69 -3.64 -6.28 10.96
CA GLU A 69 -4.77 -6.19 10.03
C GLU A 69 -4.75 -4.86 9.25
N PHE A 70 -5.50 -4.77 8.14
CA PHE A 70 -5.54 -3.55 7.33
C PHE A 70 -5.88 -2.27 8.09
N PRO A 71 -6.83 -2.26 9.06
CA PRO A 71 -7.09 -1.05 9.84
C PRO A 71 -5.91 -0.58 10.69
N ASP A 72 -4.97 -1.46 11.04
CA ASP A 72 -3.79 -1.10 11.82
C ASP A 72 -2.81 -0.24 11.03
N LEU A 73 -2.91 -0.27 9.70
CA LEU A 73 -2.18 0.65 8.83
C LEU A 73 -2.49 2.13 9.10
N LYS A 74 -3.70 2.45 9.57
CA LYS A 74 -4.06 3.83 9.94
C LYS A 74 -3.22 4.30 11.12
N LEU A 75 -3.05 3.44 12.14
CA LEU A 75 -2.20 3.73 13.29
C LEU A 75 -0.73 3.88 12.89
N LEU A 76 -0.27 3.03 11.97
CA LEU A 76 1.09 3.13 11.42
C LEU A 76 1.31 4.45 10.66
N VAL A 77 0.33 4.89 9.86
CA VAL A 77 0.39 6.17 9.13
C VAL A 77 0.45 7.35 10.11
N ASP A 78 -0.39 7.34 11.14
CA ASP A 78 -0.40 8.39 12.17
C ASP A 78 0.94 8.45 12.92
N TRP A 79 1.48 7.29 13.27
CA TRP A 79 2.81 7.20 13.89
C TRP A 79 3.92 7.70 12.97
N ALA A 80 3.90 7.32 11.69
CA ALA A 80 4.89 7.77 10.72
C ALA A 80 4.83 9.29 10.52
N ALA A 81 3.62 9.86 10.45
CA ALA A 81 3.43 11.30 10.37
C ALA A 81 3.96 12.01 11.62
N ALA A 82 3.65 11.52 12.81
CA ALA A 82 4.10 12.08 14.08
C ALA A 82 5.63 12.03 14.24
N THR A 83 6.30 11.04 13.65
CA THR A 83 7.77 10.88 13.66
C THR A 83 8.47 11.52 12.47
N GLY A 84 7.75 12.24 11.61
CA GLY A 84 8.31 12.97 10.46
C GLY A 84 8.76 12.06 9.31
N GLN A 85 8.32 10.81 9.27
CA GLN A 85 8.60 9.90 8.16
C GLN A 85 7.79 10.32 6.92
N ARG A 86 8.35 10.03 5.75
CA ARG A 86 7.80 10.41 4.45
C ARG A 86 7.41 9.22 3.58
N ILE A 87 7.86 8.03 3.93
CA ILE A 87 7.62 6.78 3.19
C ILE A 87 7.23 5.69 4.17
N LEU A 88 6.20 4.92 3.80
CA LEU A 88 5.94 3.61 4.35
C LEU A 88 5.99 2.61 3.20
N GLN A 89 6.84 1.60 3.33
CA GLN A 89 6.92 0.49 2.39
C GLN A 89 6.28 -0.74 3.04
N LEU A 90 5.21 -1.24 2.46
CA LEU A 90 4.62 -2.49 2.87
C LEU A 90 5.23 -3.64 2.09
N LEU A 91 5.43 -4.78 2.73
CA LEU A 91 5.67 -6.03 2.01
C LEU A 91 4.39 -6.46 1.28
N PRO A 92 4.47 -7.38 0.30
CA PRO A 92 3.30 -7.82 -0.43
C PRO A 92 2.16 -8.25 0.49
N ILE A 93 0.95 -7.85 0.14
CA ILE A 93 -0.28 -8.07 0.92
C ILE A 93 -1.29 -8.94 0.18
N ASN A 94 -0.87 -9.46 -0.96
CA ASN A 94 -1.68 -10.32 -1.81
C ASN A 94 -1.88 -11.70 -1.19
N ASP A 95 -2.89 -12.40 -1.66
CA ASP A 95 -3.22 -13.73 -1.19
C ASP A 95 -2.15 -14.75 -1.57
N THR A 96 -1.66 -15.48 -0.58
CA THR A 96 -0.66 -16.55 -0.69
C THR A 96 -1.22 -17.91 -0.25
N THR A 97 -2.53 -18.02 -0.03
CA THR A 97 -3.15 -19.23 0.49
C THR A 97 -3.10 -20.37 -0.52
N MET A 98 -2.32 -21.41 -0.25
CA MET A 98 -2.18 -22.60 -1.10
C MET A 98 -2.35 -23.90 -0.31
N THR A 99 -1.66 -24.02 0.81
CA THR A 99 -1.55 -25.27 1.56
C THR A 99 -2.35 -25.25 2.85
N GLY A 100 -2.72 -24.07 3.36
CA GLY A 100 -3.33 -23.86 4.67
C GLY A 100 -2.34 -24.07 5.82
N THR A 101 -1.04 -24.09 5.53
CA THR A 101 0.05 -24.25 6.50
C THR A 101 0.83 -22.97 6.67
N TRP A 102 1.81 -22.98 7.58
CA TRP A 102 2.70 -21.84 7.81
C TRP A 102 3.50 -21.41 6.56
N GLU A 103 3.66 -22.29 5.56
CA GLU A 103 4.32 -21.98 4.30
C GLU A 103 3.63 -20.85 3.54
N ASP A 104 2.33 -20.71 3.71
CA ASP A 104 1.54 -19.63 3.11
C ASP A 104 1.83 -18.25 3.73
N SER A 105 2.62 -18.18 4.82
CA SER A 105 3.03 -16.92 5.43
C SER A 105 4.07 -16.13 4.62
N TYR A 106 4.69 -16.76 3.59
CA TYR A 106 5.71 -16.10 2.78
C TYR A 106 5.08 -15.11 1.78
N PRO A 107 5.24 -13.81 1.97
CA PRO A 107 4.45 -12.80 1.27
C PRO A 107 4.78 -12.67 -0.23
N TYR A 108 5.89 -13.23 -0.68
CA TYR A 108 6.33 -13.12 -2.07
C TYR A 108 5.84 -14.26 -2.98
N ASN A 109 5.06 -15.20 -2.43
CA ASN A 109 4.50 -16.33 -3.19
C ASN A 109 2.98 -16.13 -3.44
N ALA A 110 2.61 -14.97 -3.98
CA ALA A 110 1.21 -14.62 -4.18
C ALA A 110 0.56 -15.44 -5.30
N ASN A 111 -0.67 -15.91 -5.05
CA ASN A 111 -1.52 -16.61 -6.03
C ASN A 111 -2.16 -15.65 -7.02
N SER A 112 -2.36 -14.40 -6.61
CA SER A 112 -3.05 -13.38 -7.40
C SER A 112 -2.37 -12.04 -7.22
N THR A 113 -2.31 -11.25 -8.30
CA THR A 113 -1.86 -9.86 -8.25
C THR A 113 -2.96 -8.89 -7.78
N PHE A 114 -4.19 -9.35 -7.70
CA PHE A 114 -5.36 -8.54 -7.35
C PHE A 114 -5.96 -8.88 -5.99
N ALA A 115 -6.08 -10.18 -5.67
CA ALA A 115 -6.68 -10.61 -4.42
C ALA A 115 -5.78 -10.29 -3.23
N LEU A 116 -6.35 -9.66 -2.20
CA LEU A 116 -5.67 -9.40 -0.94
C LEU A 116 -5.83 -10.60 -0.01
N HIS A 117 -4.80 -10.84 0.83
CA HIS A 117 -4.82 -11.98 1.74
C HIS A 117 -5.89 -11.80 2.83
N PRO A 118 -6.83 -12.77 2.98
CA PRO A 118 -7.93 -12.66 3.95
C PRO A 118 -7.46 -12.55 5.41
N GLN A 119 -6.27 -13.03 5.74
CA GLN A 119 -5.71 -12.93 7.09
C GLN A 119 -5.62 -11.51 7.61
N PHE A 120 -5.49 -10.50 6.71
CA PHE A 120 -5.39 -9.09 7.10
C PHE A 120 -6.76 -8.41 7.27
N LEU A 121 -7.85 -9.13 7.01
CA LEU A 121 -9.20 -8.60 7.17
C LEU A 121 -9.58 -8.50 8.66
N ARG A 122 -10.09 -7.34 9.07
CA ARG A 122 -10.69 -7.19 10.41
C ARG A 122 -12.07 -7.82 10.43
N LEU A 123 -12.22 -8.86 11.23
CA LEU A 123 -13.42 -9.70 11.25
C LEU A 123 -14.69 -8.92 11.62
N THR A 124 -14.59 -7.96 12.53
CA THR A 124 -15.74 -7.13 12.93
C THR A 124 -16.24 -6.22 11.81
N GLU A 125 -15.34 -5.74 10.94
CA GLU A 125 -15.71 -4.97 9.75
C GLU A 125 -16.32 -5.86 8.65
N ALA A 126 -16.02 -7.17 8.68
CA ALA A 126 -16.63 -8.18 7.80
C ALA A 126 -17.95 -8.74 8.33
N GLY A 127 -18.50 -8.23 9.43
CA GLY A 127 -19.79 -8.61 9.99
C GLY A 127 -19.74 -9.78 11.00
N VAL A 128 -18.54 -10.13 11.49
CA VAL A 128 -18.40 -11.04 12.63
C VAL A 128 -18.74 -10.28 13.91
N GLU A 129 -19.62 -10.85 14.73
CA GLU A 129 -19.99 -10.27 16.02
C GLU A 129 -18.86 -10.43 17.04
N GLU A 130 -18.56 -9.36 17.76
CA GLU A 130 -17.62 -9.38 18.90
C GLU A 130 -18.29 -9.93 20.15
N ASN A 131 -18.60 -11.23 20.14
CA ASN A 131 -19.15 -11.96 21.27
C ASN A 131 -18.05 -12.53 22.17
N ASP A 132 -18.40 -13.28 23.21
CA ASP A 132 -17.46 -13.85 24.16
C ASP A 132 -16.53 -14.90 23.51
N GLU A 133 -17.02 -15.68 22.54
CA GLU A 133 -16.19 -16.60 21.75
C GLU A 133 -15.11 -15.83 20.97
N TYR A 134 -15.49 -14.75 20.29
CA TYR A 134 -14.58 -13.89 19.55
C TYR A 134 -13.49 -13.30 20.46
N ARG A 135 -13.89 -12.71 21.62
CA ARG A 135 -12.95 -12.09 22.54
C ARG A 135 -11.95 -13.11 23.11
N ARG A 136 -12.44 -14.28 23.52
CA ARG A 136 -11.58 -15.35 24.02
C ARG A 136 -10.55 -15.80 22.98
N LEU A 137 -10.97 -16.05 21.74
CA LEU A 137 -10.08 -16.47 20.65
C LEU A 137 -9.05 -15.39 20.30
N ARG A 138 -9.47 -14.12 20.23
CA ARG A 138 -8.58 -12.99 20.03
C ARG A 138 -7.53 -12.91 21.12
N ASP A 139 -7.95 -12.95 22.37
CA ASP A 139 -7.06 -12.79 23.51
C ASP A 139 -6.06 -13.97 23.61
N GLU A 140 -6.50 -15.19 23.29
CA GLU A 140 -5.62 -16.35 23.19
C GLU A 140 -4.57 -16.20 22.09
N LEU A 141 -4.95 -15.73 20.89
CA LEU A 141 -4.03 -15.56 19.78
C LEU A 141 -3.07 -14.39 20.02
N ASN A 142 -3.56 -13.31 20.64
CA ASN A 142 -2.75 -12.14 20.96
C ASN A 142 -1.76 -12.39 22.10
N ALA A 143 -1.99 -13.37 22.94
CA ALA A 143 -1.07 -13.76 24.02
C ALA A 143 0.12 -14.61 23.56
N LEU A 144 0.10 -15.08 22.30
CA LEU A 144 1.20 -15.88 21.75
C LEU A 144 2.45 -15.01 21.54
N PRO A 145 3.66 -15.56 21.76
CA PRO A 145 4.93 -14.83 21.56
C PRO A 145 5.21 -14.52 20.09
N GLU A 146 4.61 -15.28 19.18
CA GLU A 146 4.74 -15.14 17.73
C GLU A 146 3.41 -15.43 17.05
N VAL A 147 3.29 -15.03 15.77
CA VAL A 147 2.07 -15.27 14.99
C VAL A 147 1.93 -16.75 14.66
N ASP A 148 0.87 -17.37 15.13
CA ASP A 148 0.44 -18.71 14.70
C ASP A 148 -0.43 -18.58 13.45
N TYR A 149 0.21 -18.55 12.28
CA TYR A 149 -0.46 -18.34 10.99
C TYR A 149 -1.56 -19.36 10.71
N GLU A 150 -1.31 -20.64 11.01
CA GLU A 150 -2.29 -21.70 10.76
C GLU A 150 -3.53 -21.52 11.63
N ARG A 151 -3.33 -21.26 12.93
CA ARG A 151 -4.42 -21.05 13.87
C ARG A 151 -5.19 -19.77 13.56
N VAL A 152 -4.50 -18.67 13.23
CA VAL A 152 -5.13 -17.40 12.83
C VAL A 152 -5.98 -17.61 11.60
N ASN A 153 -5.43 -18.18 10.53
CA ASN A 153 -6.15 -18.35 9.25
C ASN A 153 -7.36 -19.27 9.42
N ARG A 154 -7.21 -20.41 10.07
CA ARG A 154 -8.31 -21.35 10.34
C ARG A 154 -9.41 -20.69 11.16
N THR A 155 -9.05 -20.00 12.24
CA THR A 155 -10.04 -19.35 13.12
C THR A 155 -10.78 -18.24 12.40
N LYS A 156 -10.06 -17.41 11.61
CA LYS A 156 -10.69 -16.35 10.80
C LYS A 156 -11.63 -16.92 9.75
N ASP A 157 -11.21 -17.97 9.03
CA ASP A 157 -12.06 -18.62 8.02
C ASP A 157 -13.35 -19.18 8.65
N ASP A 158 -13.25 -19.89 9.77
CA ASP A 158 -14.41 -20.43 10.49
C ASP A 158 -15.41 -19.33 10.91
N LEU A 159 -14.90 -18.22 11.44
CA LEU A 159 -15.74 -17.10 11.86
C LEU A 159 -16.36 -16.37 10.67
N LEU A 160 -15.61 -16.21 9.57
CA LEU A 160 -16.11 -15.60 8.34
C LEU A 160 -17.19 -16.48 7.68
N ARG A 161 -17.02 -17.81 7.65
CA ARG A 161 -18.04 -18.74 7.16
C ARG A 161 -19.33 -18.66 7.98
N LYS A 162 -19.21 -18.60 9.31
CA LYS A 162 -20.37 -18.39 10.20
C LYS A 162 -21.08 -17.06 9.91
N ALA A 163 -20.34 -15.98 9.71
CA ALA A 163 -20.88 -14.65 9.38
C ALA A 163 -21.54 -14.66 7.99
N PHE A 164 -20.90 -15.29 7.00
CA PHE A 164 -21.45 -15.43 5.65
C PHE A 164 -22.77 -16.23 5.64
N ALA A 165 -22.83 -17.32 6.38
CA ALA A 165 -24.06 -18.09 6.49
C ALA A 165 -25.23 -17.27 7.05
N ARG A 166 -24.95 -16.30 7.94
CA ARG A 166 -25.97 -15.42 8.54
C ARG A 166 -26.34 -14.21 7.64
N HIS A 167 -25.36 -13.64 6.95
CA HIS A 167 -25.49 -12.32 6.33
C HIS A 167 -25.21 -12.33 4.82
N GLY A 168 -24.66 -13.40 4.24
CA GLY A 168 -24.17 -13.44 2.87
C GLY A 168 -25.25 -13.12 1.84
N ALA A 169 -26.45 -13.69 1.98
CA ALA A 169 -27.57 -13.42 1.07
C ALA A 169 -27.96 -11.92 1.08
N ARG A 170 -28.00 -11.30 2.26
CA ARG A 170 -28.29 -9.86 2.39
C ARG A 170 -27.17 -8.99 1.80
N THR A 171 -25.92 -9.39 2.00
CA THR A 171 -24.76 -8.69 1.42
C THR A 171 -24.77 -8.78 -0.09
N ALA A 172 -25.01 -9.97 -0.65
CA ALA A 172 -25.10 -10.18 -2.10
C ALA A 172 -26.25 -9.41 -2.77
N ALA A 173 -27.30 -9.10 -2.02
CA ALA A 173 -28.43 -8.31 -2.51
C ALA A 173 -28.15 -6.79 -2.53
N ARG A 174 -27.12 -6.31 -1.84
CA ARG A 174 -26.77 -4.89 -1.73
C ARG A 174 -26.35 -4.32 -3.08
N ARG A 175 -26.69 -3.06 -3.29
CA ARG A 175 -26.33 -2.33 -4.51
C ARG A 175 -24.82 -2.14 -4.65
N ASP A 176 -24.15 -1.72 -3.60
CA ASP A 176 -22.70 -1.51 -3.59
C ASP A 176 -21.91 -2.80 -3.88
N TYR A 177 -22.37 -3.94 -3.36
CA TYR A 177 -21.76 -5.23 -3.67
C TYR A 177 -21.92 -5.59 -5.16
N LYS A 178 -23.09 -5.39 -5.74
CA LYS A 178 -23.35 -5.67 -7.15
C LYS A 178 -22.54 -4.75 -8.07
N GLU A 179 -22.44 -3.46 -7.73
CA GLU A 179 -21.62 -2.50 -8.46
C GLU A 179 -20.13 -2.87 -8.40
N PHE A 180 -19.65 -3.31 -7.22
CA PHE A 180 -18.28 -3.80 -7.05
C PHE A 180 -18.03 -5.05 -7.92
N MET A 181 -18.91 -6.03 -7.90
CA MET A 181 -18.80 -7.27 -8.68
C MET A 181 -18.76 -6.98 -10.18
N GLU A 182 -19.60 -6.07 -10.67
CA GLU A 182 -19.62 -5.70 -12.09
C GLU A 182 -18.36 -4.92 -12.48
N ALA A 183 -17.95 -3.96 -11.69
CA ALA A 183 -16.75 -3.15 -11.96
C ALA A 183 -15.45 -3.98 -11.96
N ASN A 184 -15.42 -5.09 -11.26
CA ASN A 184 -14.24 -5.94 -11.09
C ASN A 184 -14.35 -7.30 -11.78
N ARG A 185 -15.38 -7.49 -12.61
CA ARG A 185 -15.74 -8.78 -13.20
C ARG A 185 -14.61 -9.47 -13.97
N GLU A 186 -13.81 -8.70 -14.69
CA GLU A 186 -12.76 -9.22 -15.58
C GLU A 186 -11.66 -9.97 -14.83
N TRP A 187 -11.33 -9.51 -13.63
CA TRP A 187 -10.30 -10.16 -12.83
C TRP A 187 -10.88 -11.04 -11.71
N LEU A 188 -12.03 -10.68 -11.14
CA LEU A 188 -12.59 -11.35 -9.98
C LEU A 188 -13.13 -12.74 -10.32
N LEU A 189 -13.88 -12.89 -11.43
CA LEU A 189 -14.48 -14.19 -11.80
C LEU A 189 -13.43 -15.26 -12.16
N PRO A 190 -12.34 -14.98 -12.89
CA PRO A 190 -11.31 -15.98 -13.16
C PRO A 190 -10.55 -16.46 -11.92
N HIS A 191 -10.57 -15.68 -10.84
CA HIS A 191 -9.84 -15.98 -9.60
C HIS A 191 -10.74 -16.43 -8.44
N ALA A 192 -12.04 -16.52 -8.67
CA ALA A 192 -13.02 -16.94 -7.67
C ALA A 192 -13.39 -18.44 -7.74
N ALA A 193 -12.68 -19.22 -8.55
CA ALA A 193 -12.92 -20.65 -8.77
C ALA A 193 -12.09 -21.53 -7.86
#